data_b8ed0494ed5805ceb27219d74c400718
#
_entry.id   b8ed0494ed5805ceb27219d74c400718
#
_cell.length_a   1.000
_cell.length_b   1.000
_cell.length_c   1.000
_cell.angle_alpha   90.00
_cell.angle_beta   90.00
_cell.angle_gamma   90.00
#
_symmetry.space_group_name_H-M   'P 1'
#
loop_
_entity.id
_entity.type
_entity.pdbx_description
1 polymer ?
#
loop_
_entity_poly.entity_id
_entity_poly.type
_entity_poly.pdbx_seq_one_letter_code
_entity_poly.pdbx_strand_id
1 'polypeptide(L)'
;VVEGDQSGMAEELKAQEQRWEGSFATHDVSVTEQLVAPDFIGTSSSGKVGNKAMMVDQARNDKNVYTSAVSGDMIVRMFGPSVAVVTGIAREAGKTPAGKPFSHAYHFTDTWMERNGEWQCIAAHAMALPPKK
;
A
#
# COMPACT_ATOMS: atom_id res chain seq x y z
N VAL A 1 -12.23 -13.70 19.38
CA VAL A 1 -12.34 -12.35 18.77
C VAL A 1 -13.80 -12.04 18.47
N VAL A 2 -14.22 -10.90 18.89
CA VAL A 2 -15.59 -10.45 18.63
C VAL A 2 -15.67 -9.93 17.20
N GLU A 3 -16.69 -10.38 16.49
CA GLU A 3 -16.86 -10.04 15.07
C GLU A 3 -16.93 -8.52 14.82
N GLY A 4 -17.57 -7.78 15.72
CA GLY A 4 -17.62 -6.32 15.63
C GLY A 4 -16.26 -5.66 15.71
N ASP A 5 -15.34 -6.21 16.53
CA ASP A 5 -13.97 -5.69 16.63
C ASP A 5 -13.19 -5.95 15.32
N GLN A 6 -13.40 -7.13 14.72
CA GLN A 6 -12.77 -7.44 13.43
C GLN A 6 -13.27 -6.50 12.35
N SER A 7 -14.56 -6.17 12.35
CA SER A 7 -15.12 -5.25 11.37
C SER A 7 -14.53 -3.85 11.51
N GLY A 8 -14.36 -3.36 12.74
CA GLY A 8 -13.72 -2.06 12.99
C GLY A 8 -12.26 -2.03 12.54
N MET A 9 -11.53 -3.09 12.85
CA MET A 9 -10.14 -3.23 12.41
C MET A 9 -10.04 -3.30 10.88
N ALA A 10 -10.97 -3.99 10.22
CA ALA A 10 -10.97 -4.07 8.76
C ALA A 10 -11.14 -2.69 8.13
N GLU A 11 -12.05 -1.87 8.64
CA GLU A 11 -12.23 -0.52 8.12
C GLU A 11 -11.03 0.38 8.40
N GLU A 12 -10.41 0.23 9.57
CA GLU A 12 -9.19 0.97 9.90
C GLU A 12 -8.06 0.62 8.92
N LEU A 13 -7.86 -0.67 8.65
CA LEU A 13 -6.81 -1.12 7.74
C LEU A 13 -7.06 -0.68 6.31
N LYS A 14 -8.31 -0.71 5.85
CA LYS A 14 -8.66 -0.17 4.53
C LYS A 14 -8.34 1.32 4.45
N ALA A 15 -8.61 2.06 5.51
CA ALA A 15 -8.28 3.49 5.57
C ALA A 15 -6.77 3.71 5.52
N GLN A 16 -5.98 2.88 6.20
CA GLN A 16 -4.52 2.99 6.16
C GLN A 16 -3.97 2.63 4.77
N GLU A 17 -4.55 1.63 4.11
CA GLU A 17 -4.16 1.29 2.73
C GLU A 17 -4.42 2.48 1.79
N GLN A 18 -5.58 3.10 1.89
CA GLN A 18 -5.90 4.27 1.06
C GLN A 18 -5.03 5.46 1.41
N ARG A 19 -4.75 5.67 2.69
CA ARG A 19 -3.84 6.75 3.13
C ARG A 19 -2.45 6.57 2.54
N TRP A 20 -1.95 5.34 2.54
CA TRP A 20 -0.64 5.03 1.97
C TRP A 20 -0.64 5.28 0.45
N GLU A 21 -1.62 4.70 -0.25
CA GLU A 21 -1.73 4.87 -1.70
C GLU A 21 -1.88 6.36 -2.07
N GLY A 22 -2.76 7.08 -1.38
CA GLY A 22 -2.98 8.51 -1.64
C GLY A 22 -1.74 9.37 -1.38
N SER A 23 -0.83 8.90 -0.53
CA SER A 23 0.38 9.65 -0.21
C SER A 23 1.34 9.78 -1.39
N PHE A 24 1.24 8.90 -2.37
CA PHE A 24 2.03 9.02 -3.59
C PHE A 24 1.61 10.25 -4.39
N ALA A 25 0.31 10.52 -4.45
CA ALA A 25 -0.22 11.69 -5.15
C ALA A 25 0.15 13.00 -4.47
N THR A 26 0.20 13.02 -3.14
CA THR A 26 0.56 14.21 -2.37
C THR A 26 2.06 14.33 -2.13
N HIS A 27 2.83 13.28 -2.47
CA HIS A 27 4.27 13.20 -2.22
C HIS A 27 4.62 13.31 -0.74
N ASP A 28 3.73 12.82 0.14
CA ASP A 28 3.94 12.84 1.59
C ASP A 28 4.68 11.58 2.02
N VAL A 29 5.99 11.64 2.03
CA VAL A 29 6.87 10.51 2.38
C VAL A 29 6.66 10.06 3.83
N SER A 30 6.21 10.97 4.70
CA SER A 30 6.01 10.64 6.13
C SER A 30 5.00 9.52 6.34
N VAL A 31 4.04 9.35 5.44
CA VAL A 31 3.05 8.27 5.52
C VAL A 31 3.74 6.91 5.33
N THR A 32 4.60 6.79 4.32
CA THR A 32 5.39 5.58 4.11
C THR A 32 6.29 5.29 5.33
N GLU A 33 6.95 6.31 5.85
CA GLU A 33 7.80 6.16 7.04
C GLU A 33 7.02 5.65 8.25
N GLN A 34 5.78 6.12 8.42
CA GLN A 34 4.94 5.71 9.54
C GLN A 34 4.36 4.30 9.37
N LEU A 35 3.84 3.98 8.17
CA LEU A 35 3.07 2.76 7.96
C LEU A 35 3.91 1.53 7.65
N VAL A 36 5.14 1.71 7.17
CA VAL A 36 6.03 0.59 6.85
C VAL A 36 6.86 0.24 8.08
N ALA A 37 6.81 -1.03 8.50
CA ALA A 37 7.52 -1.50 9.68
C ALA A 37 9.03 -1.52 9.45
N PRO A 38 9.84 -1.35 10.51
CA PRO A 38 11.31 -1.42 10.37
C PRO A 38 11.83 -2.73 9.79
N ASP A 39 11.12 -3.82 10.03
CA ASP A 39 11.49 -5.17 9.54
C ASP A 39 10.71 -5.58 8.29
N PHE A 40 10.15 -4.62 7.56
CA PHE A 40 9.38 -4.84 6.35
C PHE A 40 10.19 -5.53 5.26
N ILE A 41 9.52 -6.43 4.53
CA ILE A 41 10.03 -6.99 3.29
C ILE A 41 8.92 -6.88 2.23
N GLY A 42 9.26 -6.42 1.04
CA GLY A 42 8.28 -6.30 -0.03
C GLY A 42 8.84 -6.71 -1.37
N THR A 43 7.95 -7.17 -2.25
CA THR A 43 8.29 -7.49 -3.63
C THR A 43 7.44 -6.60 -4.54
N SER A 44 8.10 -5.82 -5.37
CA SER A 44 7.45 -4.90 -6.29
C SER A 44 6.87 -5.64 -7.50
N SER A 45 6.05 -4.92 -8.28
CA SER A 45 5.47 -5.48 -9.50
C SER A 45 6.51 -5.86 -10.56
N SER A 46 7.73 -5.34 -10.46
CA SER A 46 8.84 -5.72 -11.33
C SER A 46 9.62 -6.93 -10.79
N GLY A 47 9.24 -7.48 -9.64
CA GLY A 47 9.91 -8.61 -9.02
C GLY A 47 11.08 -8.23 -8.12
N LYS A 48 11.29 -6.95 -7.86
CA LYS A 48 12.40 -6.48 -7.03
C LYS A 48 12.02 -6.57 -5.55
N VAL A 49 12.84 -7.24 -4.76
CA VAL A 49 12.64 -7.37 -3.32
C VAL A 49 13.35 -6.20 -2.61
N GLY A 50 12.66 -5.61 -1.65
CA GLY A 50 13.20 -4.47 -0.93
C GLY A 50 12.75 -4.39 0.52
N ASN A 51 13.39 -3.50 1.27
CA ASN A 51 13.13 -3.25 2.67
C ASN A 51 12.51 -1.85 2.85
N LYS A 52 12.29 -1.44 4.11
CA LYS A 52 11.71 -0.13 4.42
C LYS A 52 12.51 1.03 3.80
N ALA A 53 13.84 0.99 3.89
CA ALA A 53 14.66 2.07 3.35
C ALA A 53 14.43 2.25 1.85
N MET A 54 14.29 1.15 1.10
CA MET A 54 14.00 1.22 -0.33
C MET A 54 12.61 1.78 -0.59
N MET A 55 11.61 1.42 0.21
CA MET A 55 10.26 1.96 0.08
C MET A 55 10.22 3.46 0.31
N VAL A 56 10.92 3.93 1.33
CA VAL A 56 11.01 5.35 1.65
C VAL A 56 11.74 6.11 0.54
N ASP A 57 12.85 5.56 0.04
CA ASP A 57 13.60 6.18 -1.04
C ASP A 57 12.79 6.26 -2.33
N GLN A 58 12.03 5.22 -2.67
CA GLN A 58 11.14 5.24 -3.83
C GLN A 58 10.08 6.32 -3.70
N ALA A 59 9.48 6.44 -2.52
CA ALA A 59 8.48 7.47 -2.27
C ALA A 59 9.09 8.88 -2.37
N ARG A 60 10.30 9.06 -1.82
CA ARG A 60 11.00 10.35 -1.85
C ARG A 60 11.41 10.74 -3.26
N ASN A 61 11.82 9.76 -4.07
CA ASN A 61 12.36 10.01 -5.41
C ASN A 61 11.28 9.98 -6.50
N ASP A 62 10.04 9.67 -6.15
CA ASP A 62 8.91 9.66 -7.09
C ASP A 62 8.61 11.09 -7.51
N LYS A 63 8.77 11.39 -8.80
CA LYS A 63 8.53 12.70 -9.39
C LYS A 63 7.32 12.70 -10.32
N ASN A 64 6.57 11.61 -10.35
CA ASN A 64 5.33 11.55 -11.14
C ASN A 64 4.30 12.54 -10.57
N VAL A 65 3.48 13.08 -11.44
CA VAL A 65 2.34 13.91 -11.05
C VAL A 65 1.09 13.06 -11.19
N TYR A 66 0.46 12.74 -10.05
CA TYR A 66 -0.69 11.85 -10.02
C TYR A 66 -1.98 12.64 -10.13
N THR A 67 -2.88 12.21 -11.01
CA THR A 67 -4.26 12.70 -11.06
C THR A 67 -5.17 11.80 -10.24
N SER A 68 -4.75 10.56 -9.99
CA SER A 68 -5.49 9.59 -9.18
C SER A 68 -4.55 8.56 -8.58
N ALA A 69 -4.78 8.21 -7.32
CA ALA A 69 -4.08 7.13 -6.63
C ALA A 69 -5.05 6.54 -5.60
N VAL A 70 -5.67 5.41 -5.93
CA VAL A 70 -6.78 4.84 -5.16
C VAL A 70 -6.56 3.35 -4.94
N SER A 71 -6.73 2.89 -3.70
CA SER A 71 -6.83 1.47 -3.37
C SER A 71 -8.30 1.08 -3.30
N GLY A 72 -8.67 0.02 -3.99
CA GLY A 72 -10.05 -0.46 -4.03
C GLY A 72 -10.12 -1.98 -4.02
N ASP A 73 -11.36 -2.48 -4.05
CA ASP A 73 -11.64 -3.92 -4.05
C ASP A 73 -10.93 -4.65 -2.90
N MET A 74 -10.85 -3.99 -1.74
CA MET A 74 -10.07 -4.49 -0.62
C MET A 74 -10.84 -5.51 0.20
N ILE A 75 -10.14 -6.60 0.53
CA ILE A 75 -10.61 -7.63 1.45
C ILE A 75 -9.60 -7.73 2.58
N VAL A 76 -10.09 -7.64 3.81
CA VAL A 76 -9.25 -7.75 5.01
C VAL A 76 -9.55 -9.07 5.68
N ARG A 77 -8.50 -9.86 5.93
CA ARG A 77 -8.60 -11.11 6.68
C ARG A 77 -7.77 -11.00 7.94
N MET A 78 -8.45 -11.19 9.09
CA MET A 78 -7.77 -11.15 10.39
C MET A 78 -7.26 -12.55 10.76
N PHE A 79 -6.02 -12.60 11.22
CA PHE A 79 -5.40 -13.82 11.74
C PHE A 79 -5.04 -13.59 13.21
N GLY A 80 -6.06 -13.65 14.07
CA GLY A 80 -5.94 -13.22 15.45
C GLY A 80 -6.09 -11.70 15.59
N PRO A 81 -5.86 -11.15 16.77
CA PRO A 81 -6.12 -9.73 17.02
C PRO A 81 -5.05 -8.77 16.48
N SER A 82 -3.87 -9.30 16.13
CA SER A 82 -2.71 -8.45 15.83
C SER A 82 -2.10 -8.65 14.45
N VAL A 83 -2.68 -9.53 13.63
CA VAL A 83 -2.17 -9.78 12.26
C VAL A 83 -3.34 -9.78 11.29
N ALA A 84 -3.14 -9.09 10.16
CA ALA A 84 -4.14 -9.04 9.10
C ALA A 84 -3.46 -9.13 7.74
N VAL A 85 -4.17 -9.71 6.78
CA VAL A 85 -3.76 -9.69 5.38
C VAL A 85 -4.81 -8.92 4.60
N VAL A 86 -4.38 -7.90 3.87
CA VAL A 86 -5.25 -7.08 3.03
C VAL A 86 -4.88 -7.33 1.57
N THR A 87 -5.86 -7.72 0.78
CA THR A 87 -5.71 -7.80 -0.68
C THR A 87 -6.56 -6.72 -1.32
N GLY A 88 -6.14 -6.24 -2.48
CA GLY A 88 -6.90 -5.23 -3.19
C GLY A 88 -6.25 -4.87 -4.51
N ILE A 89 -6.76 -3.82 -5.12
CA ILE A 89 -6.23 -3.29 -6.38
C ILE A 89 -5.93 -1.82 -6.19
N ALA A 90 -4.68 -1.45 -6.43
CA ALA A 90 -4.25 -0.06 -6.45
C ALA A 90 -4.27 0.42 -7.89
N ARG A 91 -4.95 1.55 -8.13
CA ARG A 91 -5.04 2.16 -9.45
C ARG A 91 -4.42 3.55 -9.41
N GLU A 92 -3.51 3.80 -10.32
CA GLU A 92 -2.76 5.05 -10.38
C GLU A 92 -2.79 5.60 -11.80
N ALA A 93 -3.01 6.90 -11.91
CA ALA A 93 -2.97 7.60 -13.19
C ALA A 93 -2.33 8.97 -13.01
N GLY A 94 -1.69 9.46 -14.05
CA GLY A 94 -1.04 10.76 -14.02
C GLY A 94 -0.08 10.94 -15.17
N LYS A 95 1.00 11.69 -14.91
CA LYS A 95 2.05 11.96 -15.91
C LYS A 95 3.42 11.78 -15.29
N THR A 96 4.35 11.26 -16.08
CA THR A 96 5.76 11.20 -15.72
C THR A 96 6.36 12.61 -15.72
N PRO A 97 7.57 12.81 -15.16
CA PRO A 97 8.25 14.11 -15.24
C PRO A 97 8.43 14.62 -16.67
N ALA A 98 8.52 13.73 -17.64
CA ALA A 98 8.60 14.10 -19.06
C ALA A 98 7.25 14.46 -19.68
N GLY A 99 6.17 14.40 -18.90
CA GLY A 99 4.83 14.72 -19.38
C GLY A 99 4.10 13.57 -20.03
N LYS A 100 4.66 12.36 -19.98
CA LYS A 100 4.05 11.18 -20.60
C LYS A 100 2.93 10.65 -19.70
N PRO A 101 1.70 10.48 -20.22
CA PRO A 101 0.61 9.91 -19.43
C PRO A 101 0.87 8.46 -19.04
N PHE A 102 0.40 8.08 -17.84
CA PHE A 102 0.41 6.69 -17.42
C PHE A 102 -0.90 6.35 -16.73
N SER A 103 -1.24 5.07 -16.76
CA SER A 103 -2.36 4.50 -16.03
C SER A 103 -2.02 3.06 -15.73
N HIS A 104 -1.92 2.72 -14.44
CA HIS A 104 -1.56 1.37 -14.00
C HIS A 104 -2.55 0.85 -12.98
N ALA A 105 -2.65 -0.47 -12.92
CA ALA A 105 -3.35 -1.16 -11.84
C ALA A 105 -2.46 -2.29 -11.33
N TYR A 106 -2.42 -2.45 -10.02
CA TYR A 106 -1.64 -3.49 -9.35
C TYR A 106 -2.55 -4.26 -8.41
N HIS A 107 -2.48 -5.59 -8.46
CA HIS A 107 -3.07 -6.41 -7.43
C HIS A 107 -2.05 -6.54 -6.31
N PHE A 108 -2.45 -6.22 -5.07
CA PHE A 108 -1.53 -6.27 -3.94
C PHE A 108 -2.00 -7.22 -2.86
N THR A 109 -1.03 -7.75 -2.12
CA THR A 109 -1.23 -8.51 -0.90
C THR A 109 -0.31 -7.94 0.16
N ASP A 110 -0.89 -7.31 1.18
CA ASP A 110 -0.15 -6.66 2.26
C ASP A 110 -0.45 -7.35 3.57
N THR A 111 0.59 -7.65 4.34
CA THR A 111 0.46 -8.20 5.68
C THR A 111 0.73 -7.11 6.69
N TRP A 112 -0.21 -6.89 7.58
CA TRP A 112 -0.16 -5.88 8.64
C TRP A 112 -0.05 -6.53 10.00
N MET A 113 0.69 -5.88 10.88
CA MET A 113 0.86 -6.36 12.25
C MET A 113 0.73 -5.20 13.22
N GLU A 114 -0.05 -5.40 14.29
CA GLU A 114 -0.14 -4.43 15.37
C GLU A 114 0.96 -4.69 16.37
N ARG A 115 1.74 -3.66 16.68
CA ARG A 115 2.77 -3.66 17.71
C ARG A 115 2.66 -2.37 18.51
N ASN A 116 2.55 -2.48 19.82
CA ASN A 116 2.48 -1.31 20.70
C ASN A 116 1.36 -0.34 20.31
N GLY A 117 0.22 -0.89 19.92
CA GLY A 117 -0.96 -0.09 19.56
C GLY A 117 -0.94 0.48 18.15
N GLU A 118 0.07 0.17 17.34
CA GLU A 118 0.19 0.69 15.99
C GLU A 118 0.19 -0.43 14.95
N TRP A 119 -0.63 -0.26 13.93
CA TRP A 119 -0.65 -1.15 12.77
C TRP A 119 0.41 -0.70 11.78
N GLN A 120 1.31 -1.61 11.42
CA GLN A 120 2.33 -1.37 10.40
C GLN A 120 2.37 -2.53 9.41
N CYS A 121 2.68 -2.21 8.16
CA CYS A 121 2.84 -3.22 7.12
C CYS A 121 4.20 -3.90 7.27
N ILE A 122 4.20 -5.22 7.43
CA ILE A 122 5.43 -6.00 7.62
C ILE A 122 5.84 -6.74 6.34
N ALA A 123 4.91 -6.95 5.42
CA ALA A 123 5.21 -7.61 4.15
C ALA A 123 4.23 -7.15 3.08
N ALA A 124 4.71 -7.04 1.86
CA ALA A 124 3.88 -6.64 0.73
C ALA A 124 4.34 -7.34 -0.54
N HIS A 125 3.39 -7.60 -1.42
CA HIS A 125 3.66 -8.13 -2.75
C HIS A 125 2.69 -7.49 -3.71
N ALA A 126 3.19 -7.01 -4.84
CA ALA A 126 2.35 -6.41 -5.87
C ALA A 126 2.61 -7.07 -7.22
N MET A 127 1.55 -7.17 -8.01
CA MET A 127 1.62 -7.68 -9.37
C MET A 127 0.89 -6.72 -10.29
N ALA A 128 1.55 -6.31 -11.35
CA ALA A 128 0.91 -5.46 -12.35
C ALA A 128 -0.22 -6.21 -13.05
N LEU A 129 -1.36 -5.55 -13.17
CA LEU A 129 -2.46 -6.08 -13.96
C LEU A 129 -2.29 -5.65 -15.41
N PRO A 130 -2.69 -6.51 -16.38
CA PRO A 130 -2.60 -6.13 -17.78
C PRO A 130 -3.52 -4.94 -18.08
N PRO A 131 -3.13 -4.07 -19.02
CA PRO A 131 -3.99 -2.95 -19.40
C PRO A 131 -5.30 -3.46 -20.00
N LYS A 132 -6.36 -2.70 -19.76
CA LYS A 132 -7.66 -3.00 -20.40
C LYS A 132 -7.56 -2.74 -21.89
N LYS A 133 -8.17 -3.64 -22.64
CA LYS A 133 -8.30 -3.48 -24.08
C LYS A 133 -9.49 -2.61 -24.45
#